data_afe4daad7b338d3f8385767a13bdd599
#
_entry.id   afe4daad7b338d3f8385767a13bdd599
#
_cell.length_a   1.000
_cell.length_b   1.000
_cell.length_c   1.000
_cell.angle_alpha   90.00
_cell.angle_beta   90.00
_cell.angle_gamma   90.00
#
_symmetry.space_group_name_H-M   'P 1'
#
loop_
_entity.id
_entity.type
_entity.pdbx_description
1 polymer ?
#
loop_
_entity_poly.entity_id
_entity_poly.type
_entity_poly.pdbx_seq_one_letter_code
_entity_poly.pdbx_strand_id
1 'polypeptide(L)'
;MKQSTRRLLTHGTNASLVTVMVIGVLVLLYVLADNFRQRIDLSEGGQNTLQAETVDQLRLLDSDGQAVTITAFTAQRGKDDSYFKDRAVKDLLKELGAQSTAIEWRQVDFDKERLTAEKLGVGDYGRIVVQRGKDRVDIKDRELFRRTGKGADRKLEFVGEAAIARGFAQLMTDQRQVVYILTGHGDLDPGERGPDGLSQLAEALDQERYDVETLDLLRSDRDGELPTVPDDAAVVFVARPQQALTPQEEDSLLAWIGRGGAVLFAVDVGAPVPGMLGRMGLTVPDGVALQPEMQVPYRDRPIPVYKRHPITMELLEEKVVSVLAHPAPLRMLDPLPEGVRASAVLSSTRDGWIDRGGALVGGGAVYEKEIDGAGPVDLAIALELLPGRGLVRSSKPVSRILVVGDGDVFTNAVLGEAPGNAPLALNAIHWLAGEDRRLGVTVGTVGRATRSRRLALTQEELGMLRIVTLGFMPFVVLLFGIGTWFARRGR
;
A
#
# COMPACT_ATOMS: atom_id res chain seq x y z
N MET A 1 25.64 -8.58 81.43
CA MET A 1 25.34 -9.24 80.16
C MET A 1 23.87 -9.24 79.67
N LYS A 2 22.89 -8.85 80.49
CA LYS A 2 21.47 -8.91 80.04
C LYS A 2 20.91 -7.67 79.35
N GLN A 3 21.57 -6.48 79.37
CA GLN A 3 21.04 -5.28 78.73
C GLN A 3 21.43 -5.14 77.26
N SER A 4 22.59 -5.64 76.84
CA SER A 4 23.07 -5.55 75.42
C SER A 4 22.29 -6.48 74.55
N THR A 5 21.90 -7.68 75.02
CA THR A 5 21.12 -8.65 74.19
C THR A 5 19.68 -8.18 73.97
N ARG A 6 19.10 -7.49 74.95
CA ARG A 6 17.74 -6.94 74.83
C ARG A 6 17.67 -5.77 73.82
N ARG A 7 18.73 -4.91 73.75
CA ARG A 7 18.82 -3.85 72.78
C ARG A 7 19.09 -4.37 71.35
N LEU A 8 19.90 -5.43 71.20
CA LEU A 8 20.14 -6.06 69.90
C LEU A 8 18.87 -6.74 69.35
N LEU A 9 18.06 -7.41 70.25
CA LEU A 9 16.78 -8.03 69.85
C LEU A 9 15.73 -6.98 69.44
N THR A 10 15.57 -5.90 70.21
CA THR A 10 14.58 -4.83 69.85
C THR A 10 14.97 -4.03 68.62
N HIS A 11 16.25 -3.77 68.35
CA HIS A 11 16.67 -3.09 67.11
C HIS A 11 16.63 -4.02 65.90
N GLY A 12 16.93 -5.31 66.08
CA GLY A 12 16.83 -6.31 65.01
C GLY A 12 15.37 -6.55 64.58
N THR A 13 14.46 -6.71 65.54
CA THR A 13 13.04 -6.88 65.26
C THR A 13 12.41 -5.65 64.62
N ASN A 14 12.74 -4.42 65.06
CA ASN A 14 12.26 -3.20 64.44
C ASN A 14 12.81 -3.04 63.00
N ALA A 15 14.07 -3.36 62.76
CA ALA A 15 14.65 -3.31 61.40
C ALA A 15 13.96 -4.32 60.47
N SER A 16 13.73 -5.56 60.95
CA SER A 16 13.02 -6.59 60.17
C SER A 16 11.56 -6.17 59.88
N LEU A 17 10.87 -5.57 60.85
CA LEU A 17 9.50 -5.12 60.70
C LEU A 17 9.38 -3.97 59.70
N VAL A 18 10.31 -3.01 59.73
CA VAL A 18 10.41 -1.92 58.72
C VAL A 18 10.71 -2.48 57.33
N THR A 19 11.61 -3.45 57.21
CA THR A 19 11.94 -4.07 55.90
C THR A 19 10.70 -4.81 55.33
N VAL A 20 9.97 -5.57 56.16
CA VAL A 20 8.75 -6.24 55.72
C VAL A 20 7.68 -5.24 55.32
N MET A 21 7.54 -4.13 56.08
CA MET A 21 6.59 -3.06 55.74
C MET A 21 6.94 -2.35 54.41
N VAL A 22 8.23 -2.08 54.14
CA VAL A 22 8.70 -1.51 52.90
C VAL A 22 8.46 -2.47 51.73
N ILE A 23 8.75 -3.75 51.89
CA ILE A 23 8.45 -4.76 50.87
C ILE A 23 6.93 -4.84 50.64
N GLY A 24 6.10 -4.83 51.68
CA GLY A 24 4.64 -4.81 51.57
C GLY A 24 4.12 -3.59 50.81
N VAL A 25 4.67 -2.40 51.10
CA VAL A 25 4.33 -1.16 50.35
C VAL A 25 4.76 -1.23 48.87
N LEU A 26 5.95 -1.78 48.59
CA LEU A 26 6.44 -1.95 47.21
C LEU A 26 5.56 -2.95 46.43
N VAL A 27 5.17 -4.06 47.08
CA VAL A 27 4.25 -5.04 46.47
C VAL A 27 2.86 -4.41 46.25
N LEU A 28 2.36 -3.64 47.21
CA LEU A 28 1.09 -2.92 47.07
C LEU A 28 1.14 -1.90 45.94
N LEU A 29 2.22 -1.13 45.83
CA LEU A 29 2.43 -0.19 44.74
C LEU A 29 2.55 -0.90 43.40
N TYR A 30 3.21 -2.06 43.36
CA TYR A 30 3.29 -2.87 42.14
C TYR A 30 1.91 -3.38 41.72
N VAL A 31 1.12 -3.95 42.66
CA VAL A 31 -0.24 -4.43 42.39
C VAL A 31 -1.17 -3.27 41.99
N LEU A 32 -1.04 -2.10 42.64
CA LEU A 32 -1.78 -0.91 42.24
C LEU A 32 -1.38 -0.44 40.85
N ALA A 33 -0.09 -0.39 40.52
CA ALA A 33 0.41 0.00 39.20
C ALA A 33 0.00 -1.00 38.10
N ASP A 34 -0.10 -2.29 38.43
CA ASP A 34 -0.55 -3.34 37.50
C ASP A 34 -2.08 -3.31 37.29
N ASN A 35 -2.86 -2.96 38.31
CA ASN A 35 -4.32 -2.80 38.23
C ASN A 35 -4.76 -1.47 37.59
N PHE A 36 -4.00 -0.39 37.77
CA PHE A 36 -4.24 0.87 37.08
C PHE A 36 -3.61 0.81 35.70
N ARG A 37 -4.39 0.35 34.71
CA ARG A 37 -3.98 0.28 33.29
C ARG A 37 -3.73 1.64 32.62
N GLN A 38 -3.64 2.74 33.37
CA GLN A 38 -3.24 4.03 32.83
C GLN A 38 -1.74 4.02 32.52
N ARG A 39 -1.41 3.67 31.30
CA ARG A 39 -0.05 3.80 30.78
C ARG A 39 0.21 5.27 30.47
N ILE A 40 1.13 5.89 31.19
CA ILE A 40 1.62 7.21 30.87
C ILE A 40 2.73 7.04 29.83
N ASP A 41 2.48 7.53 28.62
CA ASP A 41 3.49 7.54 27.57
C ASP A 41 4.54 8.63 27.86
N LEU A 42 5.71 8.20 28.32
CA LEU A 42 6.86 9.07 28.59
C LEU A 42 7.75 9.27 27.35
N SER A 43 7.34 8.76 26.18
CA SER A 43 8.09 8.95 24.95
C SER A 43 7.97 10.38 24.42
N GLU A 44 9.01 10.87 23.79
CA GLU A 44 9.03 12.19 23.15
C GLU A 44 7.97 12.24 22.03
N GLY A 45 6.90 12.99 22.23
CA GLY A 45 5.80 13.13 21.29
C GLY A 45 4.70 12.07 21.40
N GLY A 46 4.64 11.25 22.45
CA GLY A 46 3.59 10.24 22.66
C GLY A 46 3.60 9.13 21.62
N GLN A 47 4.78 8.62 21.27
CA GLN A 47 5.00 7.65 20.17
C GLN A 47 4.38 6.27 20.45
N ASN A 48 4.06 5.96 21.69
CA ASN A 48 3.47 4.68 22.11
C ASN A 48 1.96 4.81 22.44
N THR A 49 1.34 5.94 22.14
CA THR A 49 -0.09 6.16 22.31
C THR A 49 -0.76 6.17 20.94
N LEU A 50 -1.82 5.38 20.76
CA LEU A 50 -2.61 5.39 19.53
C LEU A 50 -3.27 6.74 19.31
N GLN A 51 -3.47 7.09 18.05
CA GLN A 51 -4.17 8.32 17.68
C GLN A 51 -5.65 8.22 18.01
N ALA A 52 -6.29 9.37 18.25
CA ALA A 52 -7.70 9.41 18.61
C ALA A 52 -8.58 8.73 17.56
N GLU A 53 -8.28 8.93 16.30
CA GLU A 53 -8.99 8.34 15.16
C GLU A 53 -8.86 6.80 15.15
N THR A 54 -7.69 6.26 15.47
CA THR A 54 -7.48 4.81 15.58
C THR A 54 -8.27 4.25 16.78
N VAL A 55 -8.27 4.95 17.90
CA VAL A 55 -9.04 4.56 19.09
C VAL A 55 -10.54 4.56 18.80
N ASP A 56 -11.05 5.55 18.05
CA ASP A 56 -12.46 5.60 17.68
C ASP A 56 -12.85 4.45 16.73
N GLN A 57 -11.97 4.07 15.80
CA GLN A 57 -12.17 2.87 14.97
C GLN A 57 -12.19 1.58 15.80
N LEU A 58 -11.30 1.46 16.78
CA LEU A 58 -11.30 0.31 17.70
C LEU A 58 -12.59 0.20 18.50
N ARG A 59 -13.14 1.32 18.97
CA ARG A 59 -14.45 1.34 19.64
C ARG A 59 -15.58 0.88 18.74
N LEU A 60 -15.54 1.29 17.46
CA LEU A 60 -16.51 0.81 16.46
C LEU A 60 -16.38 -0.70 16.25
N LEU A 61 -15.17 -1.24 16.14
CA LEU A 61 -14.92 -2.68 16.05
C LEU A 61 -15.45 -3.44 17.30
N ASP A 62 -15.21 -2.91 18.49
CA ASP A 62 -15.72 -3.51 19.74
C ASP A 62 -17.26 -3.49 19.77
N SER A 63 -17.92 -2.45 19.26
CA SER A 63 -19.37 -2.34 19.21
C SER A 63 -20.02 -3.28 18.20
N ASP A 64 -19.31 -3.64 17.13
CA ASP A 64 -19.77 -4.55 16.10
C ASP A 64 -19.73 -6.03 16.54
N GLY A 65 -18.92 -6.37 17.54
CA GLY A 65 -18.85 -7.69 18.17
C GLY A 65 -18.20 -8.78 17.33
N GLN A 66 -17.65 -8.46 16.16
CA GLN A 66 -16.89 -9.41 15.33
C GLN A 66 -15.39 -9.32 15.64
N ALA A 67 -14.78 -10.49 15.91
CA ALA A 67 -13.33 -10.55 16.15
C ALA A 67 -12.53 -10.22 14.87
N VAL A 68 -11.49 -9.42 15.05
CA VAL A 68 -10.50 -9.12 14.01
C VAL A 68 -9.20 -9.83 14.37
N THR A 69 -8.74 -10.71 13.49
CA THR A 69 -7.48 -11.43 13.66
C THR A 69 -6.37 -10.76 12.87
N ILE A 70 -5.28 -10.39 13.54
CA ILE A 70 -4.11 -9.78 12.91
C ILE A 70 -2.94 -10.77 12.97
N THR A 71 -2.47 -11.23 11.82
CA THR A 71 -1.29 -12.08 11.70
C THR A 71 -0.16 -11.29 11.06
N ALA A 72 0.90 -10.97 11.82
CA ALA A 72 2.06 -10.26 11.33
C ALA A 72 3.22 -11.24 11.07
N PHE A 73 3.76 -11.24 9.87
CA PHE A 73 4.93 -12.02 9.50
C PHE A 73 6.20 -11.22 9.75
N THR A 74 7.22 -11.88 10.31
CA THR A 74 8.50 -11.22 10.65
C THR A 74 9.23 -10.71 9.42
N ALA A 75 10.04 -9.68 9.60
CA ALA A 75 10.94 -9.15 8.58
C ALA A 75 12.03 -10.18 8.24
N GLN A 76 12.60 -10.08 7.02
CA GLN A 76 13.68 -10.96 6.58
C GLN A 76 14.90 -10.82 7.50
N ARG A 77 15.30 -11.93 8.13
CA ARG A 77 16.46 -11.97 9.00
C ARG A 77 17.76 -11.65 8.25
N GLY A 78 18.70 -11.07 8.97
CA GLY A 78 20.01 -10.70 8.40
C GLY A 78 20.05 -9.36 7.67
N LYS A 79 18.93 -8.63 7.56
CA LYS A 79 18.92 -7.21 7.16
C LYS A 79 19.06 -6.33 8.40
N ASP A 80 19.83 -5.26 8.26
CA ASP A 80 20.17 -4.32 9.36
C ASP A 80 18.96 -3.78 10.13
N ASP A 81 17.81 -3.62 9.44
CA ASP A 81 16.62 -3.02 10.00
C ASP A 81 15.60 -4.06 10.53
N SER A 82 15.85 -5.38 10.39
CA SER A 82 14.87 -6.43 10.70
C SER A 82 14.41 -6.40 12.16
N TYR A 83 15.33 -6.23 13.10
CA TYR A 83 15.00 -6.15 14.52
C TYR A 83 14.12 -4.94 14.85
N PHE A 84 14.40 -3.78 14.26
CA PHE A 84 13.59 -2.58 14.43
C PHE A 84 12.17 -2.80 13.87
N LYS A 85 12.07 -3.38 12.68
CA LYS A 85 10.79 -3.67 12.04
C LYS A 85 9.92 -4.60 12.86
N ASP A 86 10.46 -5.73 13.29
CA ASP A 86 9.73 -6.73 14.08
C ASP A 86 9.27 -6.16 15.42
N ARG A 87 10.12 -5.35 16.07
CA ARG A 87 9.78 -4.72 17.33
C ARG A 87 8.71 -3.65 17.17
N ALA A 88 8.83 -2.77 16.18
CA ALA A 88 7.85 -1.71 15.93
C ALA A 88 6.45 -2.27 15.64
N VAL A 89 6.37 -3.32 14.80
CA VAL A 89 5.10 -4.02 14.53
C VAL A 89 4.56 -4.66 15.81
N LYS A 90 5.38 -5.39 16.56
CA LYS A 90 4.96 -6.06 17.79
C LYS A 90 4.44 -5.06 18.83
N ASP A 91 5.13 -3.94 19.03
CA ASP A 91 4.75 -2.93 20.02
C ASP A 91 3.40 -2.29 19.63
N LEU A 92 3.17 -2.00 18.33
CA LEU A 92 1.88 -1.51 17.82
C LEU A 92 0.75 -2.55 18.02
N LEU A 93 0.97 -3.81 17.63
CA LEU A 93 -0.06 -4.86 17.79
C LEU A 93 -0.42 -5.10 19.25
N LYS A 94 0.56 -5.01 20.15
CA LYS A 94 0.34 -5.10 21.59
C LYS A 94 -0.52 -3.94 22.11
N GLU A 95 -0.32 -2.73 21.56
CA GLU A 95 -1.11 -1.56 21.96
C GLU A 95 -2.54 -1.66 21.43
N LEU A 96 -2.72 -2.06 20.15
CA LEU A 96 -4.05 -2.31 19.57
C LEU A 96 -4.83 -3.37 20.37
N GLY A 97 -4.21 -4.50 20.69
CA GLY A 97 -4.85 -5.55 21.48
C GLY A 97 -5.07 -5.18 22.96
N ALA A 98 -4.38 -4.14 23.48
CA ALA A 98 -4.65 -3.60 24.80
C ALA A 98 -5.84 -2.63 24.84
N GLN A 99 -6.12 -1.95 23.71
CA GLN A 99 -7.18 -0.96 23.58
C GLN A 99 -8.52 -1.54 23.11
N SER A 100 -8.52 -2.73 22.47
CA SER A 100 -9.72 -3.37 21.96
C SER A 100 -9.75 -4.85 22.29
N THR A 101 -10.91 -5.33 22.73
CA THR A 101 -11.17 -6.74 22.99
C THR A 101 -11.54 -7.54 21.73
N ALA A 102 -11.90 -6.85 20.66
CA ALA A 102 -12.20 -7.45 19.37
C ALA A 102 -10.93 -7.88 18.60
N ILE A 103 -9.73 -7.41 19.03
CA ILE A 103 -8.48 -7.68 18.33
C ILE A 103 -7.75 -8.88 18.93
N GLU A 104 -7.60 -9.91 18.10
CA GLU A 104 -6.69 -11.02 18.33
C GLU A 104 -5.47 -10.87 17.44
N TRP A 105 -4.27 -10.88 18.00
CA TRP A 105 -3.07 -10.72 17.19
C TRP A 105 -1.99 -11.76 17.51
N ARG A 106 -1.19 -12.07 16.51
CA ARG A 106 0.00 -12.90 16.63
C ARG A 106 1.09 -12.44 15.69
N GLN A 107 2.34 -12.62 16.11
CA GLN A 107 3.51 -12.43 15.25
C GLN A 107 4.09 -13.81 14.92
N VAL A 108 4.27 -14.08 13.64
CA VAL A 108 4.66 -15.37 13.07
C VAL A 108 6.04 -15.24 12.43
N ASP A 109 6.94 -16.17 12.74
CA ASP A 109 8.22 -16.28 12.08
C ASP A 109 8.00 -16.89 10.69
N PHE A 110 8.18 -16.09 9.64
CA PHE A 110 7.91 -16.50 8.25
C PHE A 110 8.69 -17.74 7.83
N ASP A 111 9.94 -17.91 8.28
CA ASP A 111 10.78 -19.05 7.94
C ASP A 111 10.38 -20.33 8.69
N LYS A 112 9.90 -20.20 9.93
CA LYS A 112 9.54 -21.35 10.77
C LYS A 112 8.12 -21.85 10.54
N GLU A 113 7.20 -20.95 10.21
CA GLU A 113 5.78 -21.27 10.06
C GLU A 113 5.31 -21.16 8.61
N ARG A 114 6.05 -21.77 7.70
CA ARG A 114 5.79 -21.71 6.26
C ARG A 114 4.39 -22.20 5.87
N LEU A 115 3.88 -23.23 6.53
CA LEU A 115 2.52 -23.71 6.33
C LEU A 115 1.44 -22.69 6.69
N THR A 116 1.70 -21.85 7.69
CA THR A 116 0.80 -20.76 8.05
C THR A 116 0.82 -19.67 6.99
N ALA A 117 2.00 -19.34 6.46
CA ALA A 117 2.16 -18.38 5.38
C ALA A 117 1.46 -18.87 4.09
N GLU A 118 1.65 -20.14 3.71
CA GLU A 118 0.98 -20.75 2.54
C GLU A 118 -0.54 -20.76 2.67
N LYS A 119 -1.08 -21.15 3.84
CA LYS A 119 -2.53 -21.12 4.10
C LYS A 119 -3.12 -19.71 4.00
N LEU A 120 -2.35 -18.70 4.36
CA LEU A 120 -2.72 -17.30 4.24
C LEU A 120 -2.28 -16.67 2.90
N GLY A 121 -1.74 -17.43 1.94
CA GLY A 121 -1.29 -16.93 0.64
C GLY A 121 -0.22 -15.84 0.74
N VAL A 122 0.60 -15.87 1.81
CA VAL A 122 1.66 -14.88 2.06
C VAL A 122 2.97 -15.40 1.51
N GLY A 123 3.51 -14.71 0.49
CA GLY A 123 4.81 -15.04 -0.13
C GLY A 123 5.98 -14.19 0.35
N ASP A 124 5.74 -13.14 1.14
CA ASP A 124 6.71 -12.11 1.48
C ASP A 124 6.94 -11.99 2.98
N TYR A 125 8.14 -11.49 3.35
CA TYR A 125 8.47 -11.10 4.71
C TYR A 125 7.81 -9.75 5.09
N GLY A 126 7.54 -9.56 6.39
CA GLY A 126 7.07 -8.29 6.94
C GLY A 126 5.63 -7.93 6.59
N ARG A 127 4.87 -8.85 6.02
CA ARG A 127 3.45 -8.65 5.69
C ARG A 127 2.58 -8.79 6.93
N ILE A 128 1.54 -7.96 7.03
CA ILE A 128 0.49 -8.09 8.04
C ILE A 128 -0.81 -8.47 7.33
N VAL A 129 -1.45 -9.53 7.79
CA VAL A 129 -2.77 -9.97 7.32
C VAL A 129 -3.79 -9.62 8.39
N VAL A 130 -4.78 -8.80 8.06
CA VAL A 130 -5.90 -8.42 8.93
C VAL A 130 -7.15 -9.11 8.40
N GLN A 131 -7.84 -9.89 9.24
CA GLN A 131 -9.01 -10.67 8.83
C GLN A 131 -10.20 -10.39 9.75
N ARG A 132 -11.40 -10.27 9.17
CA ARG A 132 -12.68 -10.14 9.86
C ARG A 132 -13.71 -11.02 9.17
N GLY A 133 -14.05 -12.14 9.79
CA GLY A 133 -14.92 -13.13 9.13
C GLY A 133 -14.30 -13.69 7.85
N LYS A 134 -14.92 -13.41 6.72
CA LYS A 134 -14.42 -13.79 5.38
C LYS A 134 -13.55 -12.71 4.75
N ASP A 135 -13.65 -11.49 5.25
CA ASP A 135 -12.96 -10.35 4.71
C ASP A 135 -11.52 -10.28 5.17
N ARG A 136 -10.64 -9.84 4.29
CA ARG A 136 -9.21 -9.80 4.49
C ARG A 136 -8.61 -8.55 3.89
N VAL A 137 -7.61 -7.99 4.57
CA VAL A 137 -6.76 -6.91 4.07
C VAL A 137 -5.30 -7.29 4.32
N ASP A 138 -4.48 -7.19 3.28
CA ASP A 138 -3.05 -7.45 3.33
C ASP A 138 -2.29 -6.13 3.35
N ILE A 139 -1.45 -5.93 4.35
CA ILE A 139 -0.60 -4.74 4.50
C ILE A 139 0.84 -5.16 4.24
N LYS A 140 1.46 -4.59 3.21
CA LYS A 140 2.83 -4.92 2.79
C LYS A 140 3.87 -4.15 3.62
N ASP A 141 5.08 -4.68 3.74
CA ASP A 141 6.21 -4.07 4.49
C ASP A 141 6.43 -2.58 4.14
N ARG A 142 6.31 -2.22 2.85
CA ARG A 142 6.47 -0.84 2.37
C ARG A 142 5.40 0.14 2.87
N GLU A 143 4.20 -0.35 3.20
CA GLU A 143 3.12 0.46 3.77
C GLU A 143 3.31 0.71 5.26
N LEU A 144 4.06 -0.19 5.92
CA LEU A 144 4.42 -0.08 7.33
C LEU A 144 5.65 0.80 7.56
N PHE A 145 6.56 0.87 6.57
CA PHE A 145 7.84 1.53 6.72
C PHE A 145 8.15 2.47 5.55
N ARG A 146 8.44 3.72 5.89
CA ARG A 146 8.84 4.76 4.93
C ARG A 146 10.32 5.08 5.08
N ARG A 147 11.02 5.19 3.97
CA ARG A 147 12.40 5.69 3.96
C ARG A 147 12.42 7.19 3.66
N THR A 148 12.95 7.97 4.58
CA THR A 148 13.09 9.44 4.47
C THR A 148 14.58 9.82 4.46
N GLY A 149 14.90 10.97 3.85
CA GLY A 149 16.27 11.46 3.73
C GLY A 149 16.99 10.98 2.47
N LYS A 150 18.18 11.54 2.20
CA LYS A 150 19.05 11.22 1.06
C LYS A 150 20.45 10.79 1.54
N GLY A 151 21.07 9.87 0.82
CA GLY A 151 22.46 9.42 1.11
C GLY A 151 22.62 8.80 2.50
N ALA A 152 23.59 9.30 3.28
CA ALA A 152 23.89 8.80 4.63
C ALA A 152 22.83 9.16 5.68
N ASP A 153 21.96 10.15 5.40
CA ASP A 153 20.87 10.58 6.28
C ASP A 153 19.57 9.78 6.06
N ARG A 154 19.62 8.69 5.33
CA ARG A 154 18.46 7.81 5.15
C ARG A 154 18.00 7.24 6.49
N LYS A 155 16.76 7.55 6.86
CA LYS A 155 16.10 7.04 8.08
C LYS A 155 14.91 6.19 7.69
N LEU A 156 14.71 5.11 8.43
CA LEU A 156 13.51 4.29 8.34
C LEU A 156 12.50 4.81 9.36
N GLU A 157 11.32 5.18 8.91
CA GLU A 157 10.21 5.63 9.73
C GLU A 157 9.13 4.55 9.71
N PHE A 158 8.59 4.21 10.90
CA PHE A 158 7.46 3.30 11.04
C PHE A 158 6.16 4.10 11.01
N VAL A 159 5.28 3.75 10.07
CA VAL A 159 3.96 4.37 9.85
C VAL A 159 2.83 3.34 9.95
N GLY A 160 3.07 2.23 10.64
CA GLY A 160 2.21 1.06 10.69
C GLY A 160 0.84 1.32 11.30
N GLU A 161 0.71 2.27 12.24
CA GLU A 161 -0.59 2.62 12.81
C GLU A 161 -1.57 3.10 11.73
N ALA A 162 -1.12 4.02 10.87
CA ALA A 162 -1.93 4.53 9.78
C ALA A 162 -2.30 3.42 8.76
N ALA A 163 -1.38 2.49 8.50
CA ALA A 163 -1.63 1.37 7.59
C ALA A 163 -2.69 0.40 8.17
N ILE A 164 -2.58 0.04 9.45
CA ILE A 164 -3.56 -0.84 10.11
C ILE A 164 -4.92 -0.16 10.27
N ALA A 165 -4.95 1.12 10.64
CA ALA A 165 -6.20 1.89 10.73
C ALA A 165 -6.96 1.93 9.40
N ARG A 166 -6.24 2.06 8.28
CA ARG A 166 -6.84 1.92 6.93
C ARG A 166 -7.41 0.52 6.71
N GLY A 167 -6.65 -0.52 7.08
CA GLY A 167 -7.13 -1.90 7.00
C GLY A 167 -8.44 -2.10 7.78
N PHE A 168 -8.56 -1.51 8.97
CA PHE A 168 -9.80 -1.54 9.72
C PHE A 168 -10.93 -0.80 9.01
N ALA A 169 -10.69 0.40 8.50
CA ALA A 169 -11.68 1.15 7.74
C ALA A 169 -12.19 0.37 6.52
N GLN A 170 -11.30 -0.32 5.79
CA GLN A 170 -11.66 -1.19 4.67
C GLN A 170 -12.50 -2.39 5.13
N LEU A 171 -12.15 -3.02 6.26
CA LEU A 171 -12.91 -4.16 6.79
C LEU A 171 -14.26 -3.77 7.40
N MET A 172 -14.42 -2.53 7.83
CA MET A 172 -15.67 -2.00 8.38
C MET A 172 -16.61 -1.46 7.31
N THR A 173 -16.11 -1.22 6.10
CA THR A 173 -16.94 -0.79 4.98
C THR A 173 -17.54 -2.03 4.33
N ASP A 174 -18.83 -2.26 4.54
CA ASP A 174 -19.57 -3.40 3.93
C ASP A 174 -19.69 -3.26 2.42
N GLN A 175 -19.52 -2.06 1.87
CA GLN A 175 -19.58 -1.82 0.44
C GLN A 175 -18.23 -2.12 -0.22
N ARG A 176 -18.21 -3.20 -1.00
CA ARG A 176 -17.13 -3.47 -1.94
C ARG A 176 -17.23 -2.44 -3.08
N GLN A 177 -16.09 -2.04 -3.61
CA GLN A 177 -16.04 -1.17 -4.78
C GLN A 177 -16.30 -1.99 -6.03
N VAL A 178 -17.08 -1.46 -6.98
CA VAL A 178 -17.43 -2.18 -8.20
C VAL A 178 -16.57 -1.68 -9.36
N VAL A 179 -15.93 -2.61 -10.05
CA VAL A 179 -15.30 -2.38 -11.35
C VAL A 179 -16.27 -2.86 -12.44
N TYR A 180 -16.81 -1.93 -13.19
CA TYR A 180 -17.69 -2.24 -14.29
C TYR A 180 -16.92 -2.42 -15.60
N ILE A 181 -17.07 -3.57 -16.26
CA ILE A 181 -16.52 -3.82 -17.58
C ILE A 181 -17.59 -3.53 -18.63
N LEU A 182 -17.30 -2.57 -19.51
CA LEU A 182 -18.19 -2.22 -20.61
C LEU A 182 -18.34 -3.42 -21.55
N THR A 183 -19.57 -3.67 -22.00
CA THR A 183 -19.90 -4.78 -22.88
C THR A 183 -20.78 -4.32 -24.03
N GLY A 184 -20.83 -5.11 -25.11
CA GLY A 184 -21.67 -4.82 -26.30
C GLY A 184 -20.86 -4.57 -27.57
N HIS A 185 -19.53 -4.43 -27.48
CA HIS A 185 -18.65 -4.06 -28.59
C HIS A 185 -17.65 -5.15 -28.95
N GLY A 186 -17.85 -6.40 -28.52
CA GLY A 186 -16.86 -7.46 -28.64
C GLY A 186 -15.69 -7.26 -27.66
N ASP A 187 -15.98 -6.64 -26.53
CA ASP A 187 -15.06 -6.40 -25.43
C ASP A 187 -14.61 -7.70 -24.77
N LEU A 188 -13.54 -7.62 -23.98
CA LEU A 188 -13.07 -8.75 -23.16
C LEU A 188 -14.09 -9.05 -22.05
N ASP A 189 -14.38 -10.35 -21.84
CA ASP A 189 -15.38 -10.82 -20.88
C ASP A 189 -14.75 -11.25 -19.54
N PRO A 190 -15.20 -10.71 -18.39
CA PRO A 190 -14.71 -11.11 -17.08
C PRO A 190 -15.08 -12.54 -16.69
N GLY A 191 -16.14 -13.12 -17.29
CA GLY A 191 -16.56 -14.51 -17.07
C GLY A 191 -15.82 -15.53 -17.91
N GLU A 192 -15.15 -15.10 -18.99
CA GLU A 192 -14.46 -15.99 -19.91
C GLU A 192 -13.16 -16.52 -19.33
N ARG A 193 -13.02 -17.86 -19.30
CA ARG A 193 -11.82 -18.57 -18.83
C ARG A 193 -10.81 -18.92 -19.92
N GLY A 194 -11.16 -18.65 -21.18
CA GLY A 194 -10.25 -18.81 -22.31
C GLY A 194 -9.05 -17.86 -22.26
N PRO A 195 -8.11 -18.00 -23.18
CA PRO A 195 -6.92 -17.14 -23.24
C PRO A 195 -7.25 -15.65 -23.33
N ASP A 196 -8.28 -15.30 -24.08
CA ASP A 196 -8.74 -13.93 -24.33
C ASP A 196 -9.70 -13.39 -23.25
N GLY A 197 -10.05 -14.19 -22.23
CA GLY A 197 -10.92 -13.78 -21.15
C GLY A 197 -10.20 -12.98 -20.07
N LEU A 198 -10.98 -12.37 -19.17
CA LEU A 198 -10.50 -11.59 -18.03
C LEU A 198 -10.72 -12.28 -16.68
N SER A 199 -11.04 -13.60 -16.65
CA SER A 199 -11.40 -14.27 -15.40
C SER A 199 -10.30 -14.25 -14.34
N GLN A 200 -9.01 -14.31 -14.74
CA GLN A 200 -7.90 -14.21 -13.81
C GLN A 200 -7.77 -12.81 -13.21
N LEU A 201 -8.01 -11.77 -14.01
CA LEU A 201 -8.06 -10.39 -13.51
C LEU A 201 -9.24 -10.21 -12.55
N ALA A 202 -10.41 -10.74 -12.88
CA ALA A 202 -11.59 -10.68 -12.02
C ALA A 202 -11.35 -11.39 -10.68
N GLU A 203 -10.72 -12.58 -10.69
CA GLU A 203 -10.32 -13.29 -9.48
C GLU A 203 -9.29 -12.48 -8.64
N ALA A 204 -8.33 -11.84 -9.29
CA ALA A 204 -7.34 -10.99 -8.60
C ALA A 204 -8.00 -9.74 -7.98
N LEU A 205 -8.96 -9.12 -8.67
CA LEU A 205 -9.73 -7.99 -8.16
C LEU A 205 -10.64 -8.38 -7.00
N ASP A 206 -11.25 -9.59 -7.04
CA ASP A 206 -12.04 -10.11 -5.91
C ASP A 206 -11.18 -10.28 -4.65
N GLN A 207 -9.94 -10.75 -4.79
CA GLN A 207 -8.99 -10.84 -3.67
C GLN A 207 -8.63 -9.46 -3.09
N GLU A 208 -8.62 -8.42 -3.92
CA GLU A 208 -8.41 -7.02 -3.52
C GLU A 208 -9.71 -6.30 -3.12
N ARG A 209 -10.82 -7.05 -2.92
CA ARG A 209 -12.13 -6.56 -2.47
C ARG A 209 -12.86 -5.67 -3.48
N TYR A 210 -12.66 -5.91 -4.76
CA TYR A 210 -13.50 -5.35 -5.81
C TYR A 210 -14.52 -6.39 -6.28
N ASP A 211 -15.74 -5.96 -6.49
CA ASP A 211 -16.72 -6.72 -7.26
C ASP A 211 -16.54 -6.37 -8.74
N VAL A 212 -16.61 -7.37 -9.61
CA VAL A 212 -16.49 -7.16 -11.06
C VAL A 212 -17.84 -7.46 -11.70
N GLU A 213 -18.41 -6.45 -12.34
CA GLU A 213 -19.70 -6.53 -13.01
C GLU A 213 -19.59 -6.07 -14.45
N THR A 214 -20.55 -6.48 -15.29
CA THR A 214 -20.67 -6.02 -16.68
C THR A 214 -21.61 -4.83 -16.78
N LEU A 215 -21.29 -3.87 -17.65
CA LEU A 215 -22.07 -2.67 -17.91
C LEU A 215 -22.43 -2.60 -19.40
N ASP A 216 -23.72 -2.63 -19.70
CA ASP A 216 -24.24 -2.43 -21.05
C ASP A 216 -24.96 -1.07 -21.10
N LEU A 217 -24.36 -0.09 -21.77
CA LEU A 217 -24.87 1.28 -21.86
C LEU A 217 -25.88 1.47 -23.02
N LEU A 218 -26.11 0.44 -23.85
CA LEU A 218 -27.08 0.49 -24.95
C LEU A 218 -28.39 -0.20 -24.65
N ARG A 219 -28.41 -1.07 -23.65
CA ARG A 219 -29.58 -1.87 -23.32
C ARG A 219 -30.55 -1.04 -22.50
N SER A 220 -31.52 -0.42 -23.16
CA SER A 220 -32.62 0.29 -22.50
C SER A 220 -33.31 -0.56 -21.44
N ASP A 221 -33.63 0.08 -20.32
CA ASP A 221 -34.49 -0.52 -19.30
C ASP A 221 -35.93 -0.72 -19.77
N ARG A 222 -36.80 -1.18 -18.88
CA ARG A 222 -38.23 -1.40 -19.19
C ARG A 222 -39.00 -0.13 -19.52
N ASP A 223 -38.49 1.01 -19.08
CA ASP A 223 -39.10 2.33 -19.27
C ASP A 223 -38.53 3.05 -20.51
N GLY A 224 -37.56 2.43 -21.22
CA GLY A 224 -36.94 2.95 -22.43
C GLY A 224 -35.82 3.98 -22.13
N GLU A 225 -35.43 4.15 -20.89
CA GLU A 225 -34.29 4.98 -20.55
C GLU A 225 -32.96 4.25 -20.80
N LEU A 226 -31.97 4.96 -21.33
CA LEU A 226 -30.63 4.41 -21.50
C LEU A 226 -29.92 4.36 -20.15
N PRO A 227 -29.22 3.27 -19.84
CA PRO A 227 -28.48 3.16 -18.60
C PRO A 227 -27.40 4.23 -18.49
N THR A 228 -27.19 4.67 -17.30
CA THR A 228 -26.03 5.52 -16.93
C THR A 228 -25.02 4.69 -16.14
N VAL A 229 -23.78 5.15 -16.05
CA VAL A 229 -22.80 4.52 -15.17
C VAL A 229 -23.32 4.56 -13.72
N PRO A 230 -23.41 3.40 -13.03
CA PRO A 230 -23.92 3.32 -11.66
C PRO A 230 -23.07 4.17 -10.68
N ASP A 231 -23.72 4.68 -9.63
CA ASP A 231 -23.07 5.57 -8.65
C ASP A 231 -22.08 4.83 -7.73
N ASP A 232 -22.20 3.51 -7.62
CA ASP A 232 -21.27 2.65 -6.88
C ASP A 232 -20.04 2.22 -7.68
N ALA A 233 -19.96 2.62 -8.97
CA ALA A 233 -18.81 2.36 -9.80
C ALA A 233 -17.55 3.03 -9.22
N ALA A 234 -16.52 2.25 -8.96
CA ALA A 234 -15.20 2.76 -8.67
C ALA A 234 -14.42 3.05 -9.95
N VAL A 235 -14.53 2.15 -10.92
CA VAL A 235 -13.85 2.24 -12.23
C VAL A 235 -14.77 1.66 -13.30
N VAL A 236 -14.84 2.31 -14.46
CA VAL A 236 -15.37 1.69 -15.67
C VAL A 236 -14.19 1.26 -16.54
N PHE A 237 -14.18 0.01 -16.96
CA PHE A 237 -13.14 -0.55 -17.81
C PHE A 237 -13.71 -0.80 -19.22
N VAL A 238 -13.24 -0.04 -20.19
CA VAL A 238 -13.48 -0.24 -21.63
C VAL A 238 -12.38 -1.17 -22.14
N ALA A 239 -12.71 -2.45 -22.26
CA ALA A 239 -11.73 -3.53 -22.38
C ALA A 239 -11.61 -4.00 -23.83
N ARG A 240 -10.79 -3.37 -24.63
CA ARG A 240 -10.47 -3.77 -26.01
C ARG A 240 -11.71 -3.88 -26.90
N PRO A 241 -12.49 -2.80 -27.10
CA PRO A 241 -13.68 -2.84 -27.94
C PRO A 241 -13.30 -3.15 -29.40
N GLN A 242 -14.01 -4.09 -30.04
CA GLN A 242 -13.86 -4.44 -31.46
C GLN A 242 -14.78 -3.60 -32.36
N GLN A 243 -15.76 -2.92 -31.79
CA GLN A 243 -16.67 -2.00 -32.44
C GLN A 243 -16.60 -0.63 -31.78
N ALA A 244 -16.85 0.43 -32.55
CA ALA A 244 -16.84 1.78 -32.02
C ALA A 244 -17.97 1.99 -31.01
N LEU A 245 -17.65 2.69 -29.91
CA LEU A 245 -18.67 3.18 -29.00
C LEU A 245 -19.61 4.13 -29.74
N THR A 246 -20.89 4.06 -29.40
CA THR A 246 -21.87 5.01 -29.94
C THR A 246 -21.69 6.40 -29.27
N PRO A 247 -22.15 7.48 -29.93
CA PRO A 247 -22.14 8.80 -29.31
C PRO A 247 -22.83 8.88 -27.94
N GLN A 248 -23.91 8.09 -27.75
CA GLN A 248 -24.64 8.05 -26.48
C GLN A 248 -23.82 7.42 -25.35
N GLU A 249 -23.05 6.38 -25.64
CA GLU A 249 -22.16 5.75 -24.66
C GLU A 249 -20.99 6.67 -24.31
N GLU A 250 -20.39 7.32 -25.31
CA GLU A 250 -19.36 8.32 -25.05
C GLU A 250 -19.89 9.47 -24.18
N ASP A 251 -21.12 9.95 -24.43
CA ASP A 251 -21.76 10.97 -23.62
C ASP A 251 -22.05 10.50 -22.19
N SER A 252 -22.47 9.25 -21.99
CA SER A 252 -22.66 8.63 -20.66
C SER A 252 -21.35 8.53 -19.88
N LEU A 253 -20.26 8.08 -20.54
CA LEU A 253 -18.92 8.03 -19.95
C LEU A 253 -18.38 9.44 -19.65
N LEU A 254 -18.60 10.42 -20.53
CA LEU A 254 -18.21 11.80 -20.28
C LEU A 254 -19.00 12.44 -19.13
N ALA A 255 -20.29 12.12 -19.00
CA ALA A 255 -21.08 12.57 -17.86
C ALA A 255 -20.58 11.96 -16.55
N TRP A 256 -20.19 10.69 -16.56
CA TRP A 256 -19.56 9.99 -15.43
C TRP A 256 -18.24 10.65 -15.04
N ILE A 257 -17.33 10.84 -16.01
CA ILE A 257 -16.06 11.54 -15.81
C ILE A 257 -16.30 12.96 -15.30
N GLY A 258 -17.29 13.68 -15.85
CA GLY A 258 -17.66 15.02 -15.39
C GLY A 258 -18.09 15.09 -13.92
N ARG A 259 -18.56 13.98 -13.35
CA ARG A 259 -18.91 13.83 -11.92
C ARG A 259 -17.74 13.38 -11.04
N GLY A 260 -16.55 13.16 -11.60
CA GLY A 260 -15.36 12.71 -10.87
C GLY A 260 -15.10 11.20 -11.02
N GLY A 261 -15.73 10.55 -11.99
CA GLY A 261 -15.58 9.14 -12.27
C GLY A 261 -14.21 8.78 -12.87
N ALA A 262 -13.86 7.50 -12.80
CA ALA A 262 -12.62 6.97 -13.31
C ALA A 262 -12.84 5.94 -14.42
N VAL A 263 -11.99 5.98 -15.47
CA VAL A 263 -12.11 5.07 -16.61
C VAL A 263 -10.75 4.51 -16.99
N LEU A 264 -10.71 3.19 -17.21
CA LEU A 264 -9.60 2.49 -17.84
C LEU A 264 -9.98 2.20 -19.30
N PHE A 265 -9.19 2.66 -20.25
CA PHE A 265 -9.29 2.28 -21.65
C PHE A 265 -8.13 1.35 -22.01
N ALA A 266 -8.42 0.17 -22.48
CA ALA A 266 -7.48 -0.69 -23.17
C ALA A 266 -7.81 -0.62 -24.68
N VAL A 267 -6.87 -0.13 -25.46
CA VAL A 267 -7.01 0.02 -26.91
C VAL A 267 -5.98 -0.85 -27.61
N ASP A 268 -6.32 -1.34 -28.79
CA ASP A 268 -5.43 -2.19 -29.58
C ASP A 268 -5.14 -1.61 -30.96
N VAL A 269 -4.14 -2.15 -31.59
CA VAL A 269 -3.78 -1.80 -32.98
C VAL A 269 -4.93 -2.11 -33.93
N GLY A 270 -5.37 -1.11 -34.67
CA GLY A 270 -6.46 -1.24 -35.64
C GLY A 270 -7.86 -1.34 -35.04
N ALA A 271 -7.98 -1.33 -33.71
CA ALA A 271 -9.28 -1.27 -33.04
C ALA A 271 -9.87 0.15 -33.09
N PRO A 272 -11.20 0.29 -33.02
CA PRO A 272 -11.83 1.60 -32.93
C PRO A 272 -11.36 2.37 -31.69
N VAL A 273 -10.94 3.60 -31.89
CA VAL A 273 -10.51 4.49 -30.81
C VAL A 273 -11.68 5.37 -30.38
N PRO A 274 -12.08 5.39 -29.08
CA PRO A 274 -13.14 6.27 -28.61
C PRO A 274 -12.84 7.74 -28.90
N GLY A 275 -13.77 8.41 -29.61
CA GLY A 275 -13.59 9.80 -30.04
C GLY A 275 -13.39 10.80 -28.89
N MET A 276 -13.93 10.45 -27.73
CA MET A 276 -13.74 11.23 -26.50
C MET A 276 -12.28 11.37 -26.05
N LEU A 277 -11.39 10.43 -26.40
CA LEU A 277 -9.96 10.51 -26.05
C LEU A 277 -9.28 11.73 -26.68
N GLY A 278 -9.65 12.08 -27.93
CA GLY A 278 -9.18 13.30 -28.60
C GLY A 278 -9.57 14.57 -27.85
N ARG A 279 -10.79 14.62 -27.28
CA ARG A 279 -11.26 15.73 -26.44
C ARG A 279 -10.48 15.86 -25.13
N MET A 280 -9.87 14.77 -24.67
CA MET A 280 -9.02 14.74 -23.48
C MET A 280 -7.54 14.96 -23.78
N GLY A 281 -7.19 15.20 -25.04
CA GLY A 281 -5.82 15.50 -25.44
C GLY A 281 -4.96 14.28 -25.73
N LEU A 282 -5.56 13.13 -26.08
CA LEU A 282 -4.86 11.91 -26.42
C LEU A 282 -5.27 11.40 -27.80
N THR A 283 -4.29 10.92 -28.57
CA THR A 283 -4.49 10.25 -29.86
C THR A 283 -3.78 8.90 -29.87
N VAL A 284 -4.28 8.00 -30.69
CA VAL A 284 -3.70 6.69 -30.97
C VAL A 284 -3.24 6.72 -32.45
N PRO A 285 -1.96 6.94 -32.70
CA PRO A 285 -1.43 6.89 -34.06
C PRO A 285 -1.53 5.51 -34.69
N ASP A 286 -1.67 5.42 -35.99
CA ASP A 286 -1.61 4.14 -36.70
C ASP A 286 -0.22 3.48 -36.56
N GLY A 287 -0.20 2.16 -36.47
CA GLY A 287 1.01 1.36 -36.37
C GLY A 287 1.11 0.56 -35.06
N VAL A 288 2.20 -0.17 -34.91
CA VAL A 288 2.53 -1.00 -33.74
C VAL A 288 3.80 -0.48 -33.09
N ALA A 289 3.84 -0.41 -31.78
CA ALA A 289 5.07 -0.05 -31.08
C ALA A 289 5.99 -1.27 -30.95
N LEU A 290 7.16 -1.17 -31.54
CA LEU A 290 8.17 -2.23 -31.59
C LEU A 290 9.43 -1.86 -30.79
N GLN A 291 10.19 -2.89 -30.40
CA GLN A 291 11.52 -2.75 -29.78
C GLN A 291 12.57 -3.57 -30.54
N PRO A 292 13.86 -3.17 -30.49
CA PRO A 292 14.94 -3.97 -31.09
C PRO A 292 15.02 -5.37 -30.50
N GLU A 293 15.30 -6.39 -31.34
CA GLU A 293 15.42 -7.81 -30.91
C GLU A 293 16.46 -8.06 -29.82
N MET A 294 17.50 -7.25 -29.77
CA MET A 294 18.51 -7.37 -28.71
C MET A 294 17.97 -7.09 -27.29
N GLN A 295 16.78 -6.48 -27.21
CA GLN A 295 16.17 -6.08 -25.95
C GLN A 295 15.02 -6.99 -25.52
N VAL A 296 14.39 -7.71 -26.47
CA VAL A 296 13.21 -8.53 -26.26
C VAL A 296 13.27 -9.78 -27.17
N PRO A 297 12.69 -10.92 -26.73
CA PRO A 297 12.61 -12.12 -27.56
C PRO A 297 11.84 -11.91 -28.87
N TYR A 298 10.81 -11.05 -28.83
CA TYR A 298 9.96 -10.71 -29.95
C TYR A 298 9.78 -9.19 -30.00
N ARG A 299 9.97 -8.57 -31.17
CA ARG A 299 9.92 -7.10 -31.32
C ARG A 299 8.57 -6.48 -30.96
N ASP A 300 7.51 -7.19 -31.24
CA ASP A 300 6.11 -6.87 -30.95
C ASP A 300 5.65 -7.20 -29.53
N ARG A 301 6.58 -7.72 -28.71
CA ARG A 301 6.38 -7.97 -27.27
C ARG A 301 7.35 -7.14 -26.45
N PRO A 302 7.16 -5.82 -26.41
CA PRO A 302 8.07 -4.94 -25.72
C PRO A 302 8.01 -5.11 -24.20
N ILE A 303 9.18 -5.02 -23.58
CA ILE A 303 9.32 -4.82 -22.14
C ILE A 303 9.31 -3.30 -21.90
N PRO A 304 8.23 -2.73 -21.36
CA PRO A 304 8.10 -1.28 -21.24
C PRO A 304 9.06 -0.70 -20.20
N VAL A 305 9.47 0.53 -20.46
CA VAL A 305 10.16 1.36 -19.49
C VAL A 305 9.11 2.01 -18.57
N TYR A 306 9.12 1.67 -17.30
CA TYR A 306 8.26 2.29 -16.31
C TYR A 306 8.67 3.73 -16.05
N LYS A 307 7.72 4.66 -16.16
CA LYS A 307 7.88 6.04 -15.71
C LYS A 307 7.53 6.15 -14.22
N ARG A 308 8.03 7.17 -13.54
CA ARG A 308 7.68 7.40 -12.13
C ARG A 308 6.23 7.85 -12.00
N HIS A 309 5.36 6.91 -11.70
CA HIS A 309 3.92 7.12 -11.49
C HIS A 309 3.45 6.22 -10.33
N PRO A 310 2.39 6.58 -9.58
CA PRO A 310 1.86 5.70 -8.52
C PRO A 310 1.60 4.26 -8.98
N ILE A 311 1.15 4.06 -10.21
CA ILE A 311 0.90 2.73 -10.80
C ILE A 311 2.18 1.88 -10.90
N THR A 312 3.33 2.51 -11.18
CA THR A 312 4.59 1.81 -11.50
C THR A 312 5.64 1.87 -10.40
N MET A 313 5.43 2.64 -9.35
CA MET A 313 6.43 2.82 -8.29
C MET A 313 6.82 1.50 -7.61
N GLU A 314 5.85 0.65 -7.34
CA GLU A 314 6.08 -0.67 -6.75
C GLU A 314 6.92 -1.56 -7.67
N LEU A 315 6.53 -1.62 -8.94
CA LEU A 315 7.22 -2.42 -9.96
C LEU A 315 8.68 -2.00 -10.12
N LEU A 316 8.95 -0.68 -10.05
CA LEU A 316 10.30 -0.12 -10.08
C LEU A 316 11.11 -0.49 -8.83
N GLU A 317 10.49 -0.49 -7.66
CA GLU A 317 11.15 -0.82 -6.39
C GLU A 317 11.45 -2.33 -6.29
N GLU A 318 10.54 -3.17 -6.72
CA GLU A 318 10.67 -4.63 -6.75
C GLU A 318 11.48 -5.13 -7.94
N LYS A 319 11.76 -4.25 -8.93
CA LYS A 319 12.49 -4.56 -10.17
C LYS A 319 11.85 -5.68 -10.97
N VAL A 320 10.54 -5.78 -10.93
CA VAL A 320 9.79 -6.70 -11.77
C VAL A 320 9.50 -6.06 -13.12
N VAL A 321 9.30 -6.87 -14.14
CA VAL A 321 9.05 -6.41 -15.51
C VAL A 321 7.68 -6.86 -15.98
N SER A 322 7.05 -6.03 -16.80
CA SER A 322 5.86 -6.40 -17.58
C SER A 322 6.24 -6.65 -19.04
N VAL A 323 5.40 -7.39 -19.72
CA VAL A 323 5.47 -7.61 -21.17
C VAL A 323 4.13 -7.23 -21.75
N LEU A 324 4.16 -6.42 -22.82
CA LEU A 324 2.98 -6.08 -23.59
C LEU A 324 2.92 -6.93 -24.86
N ALA A 325 1.74 -7.04 -25.48
CA ALA A 325 1.54 -7.81 -26.70
C ALA A 325 0.95 -6.94 -27.80
N HIS A 326 1.73 -6.66 -28.84
CA HIS A 326 1.34 -5.83 -30.00
C HIS A 326 0.80 -4.44 -29.64
N PRO A 327 1.45 -3.66 -28.76
CA PRO A 327 0.85 -2.45 -28.25
C PRO A 327 0.67 -1.36 -29.32
N ALA A 328 -0.50 -0.73 -29.31
CA ALA A 328 -0.78 0.48 -30.06
C ALA A 328 0.01 1.67 -29.46
N PRO A 329 0.58 2.54 -30.30
CA PRO A 329 1.25 3.74 -29.85
C PRO A 329 0.25 4.77 -29.31
N LEU A 330 0.61 5.45 -28.24
CA LEU A 330 -0.17 6.55 -27.69
C LEU A 330 0.58 7.87 -27.85
N ARG A 331 -0.15 8.97 -28.02
CA ARG A 331 0.43 10.31 -28.10
C ARG A 331 -0.41 11.34 -27.38
N MET A 332 0.22 12.13 -26.53
CA MET A 332 -0.38 13.32 -25.94
C MET A 332 -0.38 14.47 -26.95
N LEU A 333 -1.46 15.24 -27.00
CA LEU A 333 -1.51 16.49 -27.73
C LEU A 333 -0.68 17.57 -27.03
N ASP A 334 -0.10 18.46 -27.82
CA ASP A 334 0.60 19.63 -27.32
C ASP A 334 0.10 20.87 -28.08
N PRO A 335 -0.57 21.86 -27.43
CA PRO A 335 -0.88 21.89 -25.98
C PRO A 335 -2.02 20.93 -25.59
N LEU A 336 -2.00 20.49 -24.32
CA LEU A 336 -3.11 19.75 -23.72
C LEU A 336 -4.34 20.65 -23.54
N PRO A 337 -5.57 20.10 -23.58
CA PRO A 337 -6.79 20.83 -23.26
C PRO A 337 -6.76 21.40 -21.84
N GLU A 338 -7.52 22.50 -21.65
CA GLU A 338 -7.62 23.13 -20.34
C GLU A 338 -8.15 22.16 -19.26
N GLY A 339 -7.51 22.16 -18.11
CA GLY A 339 -7.88 21.30 -16.99
C GLY A 339 -7.40 19.85 -17.11
N VAL A 340 -6.67 19.49 -18.16
CA VAL A 340 -6.10 18.14 -18.33
C VAL A 340 -4.62 18.15 -17.95
N ARG A 341 -4.23 17.19 -17.12
CA ARG A 341 -2.83 16.80 -16.88
C ARG A 341 -2.61 15.42 -17.43
N ALA A 342 -1.56 15.24 -18.21
CA ALA A 342 -1.20 13.94 -18.76
C ALA A 342 0.21 13.56 -18.34
N SER A 343 0.42 12.27 -18.10
CA SER A 343 1.73 11.71 -17.80
C SER A 343 1.87 10.32 -18.41
N ALA A 344 3.01 10.05 -19.04
CA ALA A 344 3.34 8.71 -19.50
C ALA A 344 3.55 7.80 -18.28
N VAL A 345 2.97 6.61 -18.33
CA VAL A 345 3.11 5.54 -17.31
C VAL A 345 4.07 4.48 -17.82
N LEU A 346 3.87 4.05 -19.07
CA LEU A 346 4.72 3.10 -19.77
C LEU A 346 5.20 3.72 -21.08
N SER A 347 6.44 3.46 -21.45
CA SER A 347 6.95 3.81 -22.79
C SER A 347 7.89 2.71 -23.30
N SER A 348 8.11 2.68 -24.62
CA SER A 348 9.17 1.86 -25.21
C SER A 348 10.55 2.33 -24.71
N THR A 349 11.58 1.57 -25.01
CA THR A 349 12.96 2.05 -24.93
C THR A 349 13.21 3.19 -25.92
N ARG A 350 14.34 3.90 -25.77
CA ARG A 350 14.69 5.02 -26.64
C ARG A 350 14.79 4.61 -28.12
N ASP A 351 15.22 3.38 -28.36
CA ASP A 351 15.42 2.82 -29.69
C ASP A 351 14.18 2.08 -30.24
N GLY A 352 13.06 2.09 -29.50
CA GLY A 352 11.76 1.62 -29.99
C GLY A 352 11.22 2.56 -31.07
N TRP A 353 10.27 2.07 -31.86
CA TRP A 353 9.65 2.85 -32.92
C TRP A 353 8.19 2.46 -33.16
N ILE A 354 7.47 3.27 -33.92
CA ILE A 354 6.12 2.95 -34.40
C ILE A 354 6.27 2.38 -35.80
N ASP A 355 6.05 1.08 -35.97
CA ASP A 355 6.03 0.41 -37.26
C ASP A 355 4.70 0.68 -37.98
N ARG A 356 4.75 1.28 -39.15
CA ARG A 356 3.59 1.54 -40.00
C ARG A 356 3.62 0.72 -41.30
N GLY A 357 4.74 0.09 -41.58
CA GLY A 357 4.95 -0.70 -42.78
C GLY A 357 4.24 -2.05 -42.81
N GLY A 358 3.64 -2.49 -41.69
CA GLY A 358 2.94 -3.77 -41.54
C GLY A 358 3.87 -4.99 -41.62
N ALA A 359 5.16 -4.81 -41.35
CA ALA A 359 6.21 -5.82 -41.49
C ALA A 359 6.16 -6.93 -40.41
N LEU A 360 5.11 -6.99 -39.58
CA LEU A 360 4.88 -8.10 -38.64
C LEU A 360 4.67 -9.44 -39.36
N VAL A 361 4.27 -9.42 -40.62
CA VAL A 361 4.10 -10.61 -41.44
C VAL A 361 5.47 -10.99 -42.04
N GLY A 362 6.29 -11.73 -41.27
CA GLY A 362 7.56 -12.25 -41.77
C GLY A 362 8.78 -12.06 -40.89
N GLY A 363 8.65 -11.50 -39.68
CA GLY A 363 9.70 -11.50 -38.64
C GLY A 363 10.88 -10.54 -38.87
N GLY A 364 10.78 -9.58 -39.81
CA GLY A 364 11.88 -8.69 -40.25
C GLY A 364 11.61 -7.20 -40.12
N ALA A 365 10.72 -6.72 -39.23
CA ALA A 365 10.47 -5.28 -39.10
C ALA A 365 11.78 -4.53 -38.82
N VAL A 366 12.14 -3.60 -39.72
CA VAL A 366 13.31 -2.72 -39.61
C VAL A 366 12.80 -1.31 -39.64
N TYR A 367 13.32 -0.47 -38.76
CA TYR A 367 12.95 0.94 -38.72
C TYR A 367 13.22 1.64 -40.06
N GLU A 368 12.17 2.17 -40.67
CA GLU A 368 12.20 2.94 -41.94
C GLU A 368 11.85 4.40 -41.64
N LYS A 369 12.87 5.27 -41.64
CA LYS A 369 12.75 6.68 -41.23
C LYS A 369 11.67 7.48 -41.97
N GLU A 370 11.39 7.14 -43.18
CA GLU A 370 10.42 7.86 -44.07
C GLU A 370 8.96 7.46 -43.75
N ILE A 371 8.75 6.29 -43.14
CA ILE A 371 7.41 5.71 -42.91
C ILE A 371 7.12 5.67 -41.42
N ASP A 372 8.10 5.26 -40.64
CA ASP A 372 7.94 4.92 -39.23
C ASP A 372 8.04 6.12 -38.28
N GLY A 373 7.46 5.97 -37.11
CA GLY A 373 7.59 6.95 -36.03
C GLY A 373 8.75 6.61 -35.11
N ALA A 374 9.70 7.56 -34.95
CA ALA A 374 10.80 7.37 -34.00
C ALA A 374 10.33 7.36 -32.55
N GLY A 375 10.98 6.53 -31.71
CA GLY A 375 10.72 6.47 -30.28
C GLY A 375 11.45 7.53 -29.45
N PRO A 376 11.29 7.50 -28.11
CA PRO A 376 10.48 6.52 -27.38
C PRO A 376 8.98 6.69 -27.63
N VAL A 377 8.23 5.57 -27.65
CA VAL A 377 6.79 5.53 -27.90
C VAL A 377 6.06 5.36 -26.56
N ASP A 378 5.06 6.19 -26.26
CA ASP A 378 4.22 6.02 -25.10
C ASP A 378 3.26 4.84 -25.32
N LEU A 379 3.16 3.96 -24.32
CA LEU A 379 2.38 2.70 -24.35
C LEU A 379 1.26 2.70 -23.30
N ALA A 380 1.37 3.52 -22.27
CA ALA A 380 0.29 3.83 -21.35
C ALA A 380 0.41 5.28 -20.87
N ILE A 381 -0.73 5.98 -20.86
CA ILE A 381 -0.83 7.39 -20.46
C ILE A 381 -1.92 7.55 -19.42
N ALA A 382 -1.59 8.16 -18.30
CA ALA A 382 -2.52 8.57 -17.26
C ALA A 382 -2.94 10.02 -17.48
N LEU A 383 -4.25 10.27 -17.39
CA LEU A 383 -4.84 11.59 -17.45
C LEU A 383 -5.51 11.92 -16.11
N GLU A 384 -5.28 13.11 -15.61
CA GLU A 384 -5.99 13.69 -14.48
C GLU A 384 -6.76 14.93 -14.94
N LEU A 385 -8.09 14.89 -14.82
CA LEU A 385 -8.96 15.99 -15.18
C LEU A 385 -9.30 16.78 -13.91
N LEU A 386 -8.87 18.04 -13.91
CA LEU A 386 -8.99 18.92 -12.74
C LEU A 386 -10.43 19.39 -12.54
N PRO A 387 -10.95 19.40 -11.30
CA PRO A 387 -12.29 19.85 -10.98
C PRO A 387 -12.48 21.35 -11.30
N GLY A 388 -13.68 21.68 -11.79
CA GLY A 388 -14.06 23.06 -12.11
C GLY A 388 -13.38 23.63 -13.35
N ARG A 389 -12.71 22.80 -14.17
CA ARG A 389 -12.03 23.22 -15.41
C ARG A 389 -12.31 22.23 -16.55
N GLY A 390 -12.36 22.73 -17.76
CA GLY A 390 -12.50 21.92 -18.96
C GLY A 390 -13.72 21.00 -18.93
N LEU A 391 -13.48 19.70 -18.99
CA LEU A 391 -14.51 18.67 -19.04
C LEU A 391 -15.18 18.38 -17.68
N VAL A 392 -14.50 18.63 -16.57
CA VAL A 392 -15.01 18.36 -15.22
C VAL A 392 -15.60 19.62 -14.59
N ARG A 393 -16.93 19.74 -14.60
CA ARG A 393 -17.66 20.89 -14.04
C ARG A 393 -17.94 20.77 -12.53
N SER A 394 -17.81 19.58 -11.98
CA SER A 394 -18.02 19.28 -10.56
C SER A 394 -16.90 19.85 -9.69
N SER A 395 -17.21 20.24 -8.45
CA SER A 395 -16.21 20.54 -7.41
C SER A 395 -15.64 19.27 -6.75
N LYS A 396 -16.06 18.10 -7.21
CA LYS A 396 -15.62 16.79 -6.72
C LYS A 396 -14.15 16.49 -7.10
N PRO A 397 -13.57 15.42 -6.56
CA PRO A 397 -12.16 15.11 -6.79
C PRO A 397 -11.84 14.95 -8.27
N VAL A 398 -10.58 15.11 -8.61
CA VAL A 398 -10.00 14.92 -9.94
C VAL A 398 -10.46 13.60 -10.53
N SER A 399 -11.01 13.61 -11.75
CA SER A 399 -11.29 12.39 -12.51
C SER A 399 -10.00 11.81 -13.04
N ARG A 400 -9.88 10.50 -13.01
CA ARG A 400 -8.70 9.77 -13.46
C ARG A 400 -9.03 8.86 -14.61
N ILE A 401 -8.20 8.92 -15.63
CA ILE A 401 -8.32 8.08 -16.82
C ILE A 401 -6.95 7.46 -17.06
N LEU A 402 -6.93 6.18 -17.33
CA LEU A 402 -5.73 5.49 -17.82
C LEU A 402 -6.05 4.92 -19.19
N VAL A 403 -5.19 5.20 -20.15
CA VAL A 403 -5.24 4.59 -21.48
C VAL A 403 -4.03 3.71 -21.64
N VAL A 404 -4.24 2.44 -21.94
CA VAL A 404 -3.20 1.43 -22.20
C VAL A 404 -3.33 1.02 -23.66
N GLY A 405 -2.24 1.08 -24.42
CA GLY A 405 -2.18 0.73 -25.83
C GLY A 405 -2.16 -0.78 -26.10
N ASP A 406 -2.55 -1.58 -25.14
CA ASP A 406 -2.54 -3.05 -25.21
C ASP A 406 -3.64 -3.62 -24.31
N GLY A 407 -4.69 -4.17 -24.94
CA GLY A 407 -5.76 -4.85 -24.21
C GLY A 407 -5.35 -6.24 -23.77
N ASP A 408 -4.42 -6.87 -24.47
CA ASP A 408 -4.00 -8.25 -24.19
C ASP A 408 -3.29 -8.37 -22.84
N VAL A 409 -2.65 -7.32 -22.34
CA VAL A 409 -1.97 -7.32 -21.05
C VAL A 409 -2.90 -7.68 -19.87
N PHE A 410 -4.21 -7.48 -20.04
CA PHE A 410 -5.23 -7.82 -19.04
C PHE A 410 -5.80 -9.22 -19.21
N THR A 411 -5.57 -9.89 -20.35
CA THR A 411 -6.14 -11.21 -20.67
C THR A 411 -5.49 -12.33 -19.86
N ASN A 412 -6.21 -13.44 -19.74
CA ASN A 412 -5.70 -14.65 -19.07
C ASN A 412 -4.40 -15.15 -19.68
N ALA A 413 -4.19 -14.97 -20.99
CA ALA A 413 -2.98 -15.40 -21.67
C ALA A 413 -1.75 -14.59 -21.26
N VAL A 414 -1.89 -13.27 -21.12
CA VAL A 414 -0.75 -12.35 -20.96
C VAL A 414 -0.57 -11.90 -19.51
N LEU A 415 -1.65 -11.88 -18.71
CA LEU A 415 -1.61 -11.43 -17.32
C LEU A 415 -0.57 -12.17 -16.47
N GLY A 416 -0.42 -13.48 -16.69
CA GLY A 416 0.56 -14.33 -16.01
C GLY A 416 1.89 -14.50 -16.73
N GLU A 417 2.08 -13.93 -17.93
CA GLU A 417 3.27 -14.13 -18.76
C GLU A 417 4.53 -13.49 -18.14
N ALA A 418 4.35 -12.35 -17.49
CA ALA A 418 5.44 -11.67 -16.79
C ALA A 418 5.04 -11.33 -15.34
N PRO A 419 5.99 -11.36 -14.40
CA PRO A 419 5.69 -11.14 -12.98
C PRO A 419 5.15 -9.75 -12.68
N GLY A 420 5.32 -8.79 -13.58
CA GLY A 420 4.83 -7.42 -13.44
C GLY A 420 3.43 -7.17 -14.03
N ASN A 421 2.85 -8.05 -14.85
CA ASN A 421 1.59 -7.78 -15.54
C ASN A 421 0.40 -7.70 -14.57
N ALA A 422 0.21 -8.70 -13.73
CA ALA A 422 -0.88 -8.70 -12.75
C ALA A 422 -0.75 -7.54 -11.73
N PRO A 423 0.42 -7.27 -11.11
CA PRO A 423 0.60 -6.08 -10.29
C PRO A 423 0.37 -4.76 -11.03
N LEU A 424 0.74 -4.66 -12.32
CA LEU A 424 0.48 -3.47 -13.13
C LEU A 424 -1.02 -3.22 -13.30
N ALA A 425 -1.79 -4.26 -13.62
CA ALA A 425 -3.23 -4.20 -13.77
C ALA A 425 -3.94 -3.81 -12.45
N LEU A 426 -3.57 -4.44 -11.34
CA LEU A 426 -4.12 -4.12 -10.02
C LEU A 426 -3.77 -2.69 -9.58
N ASN A 427 -2.52 -2.28 -9.71
CA ASN A 427 -2.10 -0.92 -9.38
C ASN A 427 -2.79 0.14 -10.24
N ALA A 428 -3.11 -0.19 -11.50
CA ALA A 428 -3.91 0.68 -12.39
C ALA A 428 -5.32 0.89 -11.83
N ILE A 429 -6.00 -0.17 -11.44
CA ILE A 429 -7.35 -0.10 -10.83
C ILE A 429 -7.31 0.63 -9.49
N HIS A 430 -6.35 0.33 -8.60
CA HIS A 430 -6.18 1.02 -7.31
C HIS A 430 -5.96 2.52 -7.49
N TRP A 431 -5.14 2.92 -8.46
CA TRP A 431 -4.91 4.33 -8.75
C TRP A 431 -6.18 5.00 -9.28
N LEU A 432 -6.89 4.36 -10.21
CA LEU A 432 -8.15 4.86 -10.76
C LEU A 432 -9.22 5.00 -9.68
N ALA A 433 -9.39 4.00 -8.82
CA ALA A 433 -10.32 4.02 -7.69
C ALA A 433 -9.96 5.07 -6.60
N GLY A 434 -8.80 5.71 -6.73
CA GLY A 434 -8.38 6.77 -5.82
C GLY A 434 -7.82 6.27 -4.49
N GLU A 435 -7.40 5.01 -4.39
CA GLU A 435 -6.87 4.45 -3.16
C GLU A 435 -5.55 5.10 -2.73
N ASP A 436 -4.71 5.52 -3.68
CA ASP A 436 -3.50 6.29 -3.41
C ASP A 436 -3.80 7.64 -2.72
N ARG A 437 -4.95 8.26 -3.03
CA ARG A 437 -5.40 9.50 -2.36
C ARG A 437 -5.95 9.21 -0.98
N ARG A 438 -6.72 8.15 -0.82
CA ARG A 438 -7.17 7.68 0.49
C ARG A 438 -5.96 7.36 1.37
N LEU A 439 -4.94 6.74 0.80
CA LEU A 439 -3.64 6.51 1.42
C LEU A 439 -2.92 7.83 1.76
N GLY A 440 -2.93 8.82 0.86
CA GLY A 440 -2.26 10.11 1.02
C GLY A 440 -2.94 11.06 2.01
N VAL A 441 -4.26 11.16 1.98
CA VAL A 441 -5.04 12.00 2.91
C VAL A 441 -4.95 11.48 4.33
N THR A 442 -4.98 10.15 4.51
CA THR A 442 -4.83 9.54 5.84
C THR A 442 -3.39 9.64 6.35
N VAL A 443 -2.38 9.56 5.47
CA VAL A 443 -0.95 9.68 5.83
C VAL A 443 -0.56 11.14 6.19
N GLY A 444 -1.27 12.14 5.68
CA GLY A 444 -1.03 13.54 6.02
C GLY A 444 -1.57 13.95 7.40
N THR A 445 -2.56 13.23 7.91
CA THR A 445 -3.24 13.55 9.18
C THR A 445 -3.05 12.50 10.28
N VAL A 446 -2.71 11.26 9.94
CA VAL A 446 -2.61 10.14 10.87
C VAL A 446 -1.25 9.47 10.74
N GLY A 447 -0.33 9.80 11.58
CA GLY A 447 0.91 9.04 11.69
C GLY A 447 2.03 9.81 12.37
N ARG A 448 2.17 9.59 13.67
CA ARG A 448 3.43 9.88 14.35
C ARG A 448 4.46 8.85 13.88
N ALA A 449 5.37 9.29 13.01
CA ALA A 449 6.42 8.41 12.52
C ALA A 449 7.40 8.08 13.66
N THR A 450 7.45 6.83 14.04
CA THR A 450 8.49 6.34 14.97
C THR A 450 9.80 6.19 14.21
N ARG A 451 10.76 7.03 14.54
CA ARG A 451 12.08 7.03 13.90
C ARG A 451 13.00 6.02 14.55
N SER A 452 13.67 5.21 13.74
CA SER A 452 14.77 4.39 14.22
C SER A 452 15.91 5.30 14.67
N ARG A 453 16.12 5.43 15.98
CA ARG A 453 17.35 6.05 16.53
C ARG A 453 18.36 4.95 16.78
N ARG A 454 19.40 4.90 15.99
CA ARG A 454 20.61 4.15 16.37
C ARG A 454 21.30 4.97 17.44
N LEU A 455 21.39 4.45 18.64
CA LEU A 455 22.31 4.96 19.65
C LEU A 455 23.75 4.62 19.16
N ALA A 456 24.29 5.51 18.36
CA ALA A 456 25.72 5.46 18.03
C ALA A 456 26.48 6.10 19.19
N LEU A 457 26.68 5.31 20.25
CA LEU A 457 27.61 5.73 21.32
C LEU A 457 29.04 5.60 20.80
N THR A 458 29.75 6.66 20.92
CA THR A 458 31.23 6.65 20.69
C THR A 458 31.90 5.76 21.73
N GLN A 459 33.12 5.29 21.46
CA GLN A 459 33.91 4.51 22.44
C GLN A 459 34.11 5.26 23.75
N GLU A 460 34.20 6.58 23.70
CA GLU A 460 34.32 7.45 24.88
C GLU A 460 33.01 7.49 25.70
N GLU A 461 31.87 7.62 25.05
CA GLU A 461 30.55 7.59 25.73
C GLU A 461 30.26 6.24 26.34
N LEU A 462 30.61 5.13 25.66
CA LEU A 462 30.54 3.78 26.21
C LEU A 462 31.45 3.60 27.41
N GLY A 463 32.67 4.21 27.37
CA GLY A 463 33.61 4.25 28.51
C GLY A 463 33.02 5.00 29.70
N MET A 464 32.43 6.18 29.44
CA MET A 464 31.77 6.98 30.48
C MET A 464 30.57 6.27 31.11
N LEU A 465 29.73 5.62 30.28
CA LEU A 465 28.59 4.85 30.76
C LEU A 465 29.02 3.67 31.66
N ARG A 466 30.12 2.99 31.31
CA ARG A 466 30.70 1.92 32.13
C ARG A 466 31.20 2.44 33.46
N ILE A 467 31.90 3.59 33.48
CA ILE A 467 32.40 4.21 34.69
C ILE A 467 31.23 4.63 35.62
N VAL A 468 30.18 5.21 35.06
CA VAL A 468 28.99 5.63 35.84
C VAL A 468 28.26 4.43 36.41
N THR A 469 28.01 3.40 35.60
CA THR A 469 27.19 2.24 36.05
C THR A 469 27.97 1.27 36.92
N LEU A 470 29.22 0.96 36.60
CA LEU A 470 30.03 -0.03 37.32
C LEU A 470 30.88 0.58 38.45
N GLY A 471 31.19 1.90 38.37
CA GLY A 471 32.01 2.59 39.35
C GLY A 471 31.19 3.53 40.27
N PHE A 472 30.64 4.58 39.67
CA PHE A 472 30.04 5.67 40.45
C PHE A 472 28.75 5.22 41.24
N MET A 473 27.85 4.46 40.66
CA MET A 473 26.66 4.00 41.37
C MET A 473 26.95 3.07 42.54
N PRO A 474 27.77 2.02 42.42
CA PRO A 474 28.17 1.20 43.55
C PRO A 474 28.94 2.03 44.62
N PHE A 475 29.77 2.97 44.22
CA PHE A 475 30.49 3.84 45.13
C PHE A 475 29.58 4.73 45.99
N VAL A 476 28.53 5.30 45.37
CA VAL A 476 27.50 6.11 46.08
C VAL A 476 26.79 5.25 47.11
N VAL A 477 26.39 4.02 46.76
CA VAL A 477 25.73 3.08 47.69
C VAL A 477 26.65 2.72 48.82
N LEU A 478 27.95 2.52 48.57
CA LEU A 478 28.93 2.19 49.55
C LEU A 478 29.19 3.38 50.52
N LEU A 479 29.24 4.61 49.99
CA LEU A 479 29.36 5.84 50.82
C LEU A 479 28.15 6.00 51.76
N PHE A 480 26.90 5.77 51.22
CA PHE A 480 25.70 5.77 52.05
C PHE A 480 25.75 4.69 53.14
N GLY A 481 26.22 3.48 52.78
CA GLY A 481 26.41 2.39 53.73
C GLY A 481 27.41 2.75 54.84
N ILE A 482 28.56 3.32 54.49
CA ILE A 482 29.59 3.79 55.43
C ILE A 482 29.05 4.95 56.31
N GLY A 483 28.36 5.92 55.68
CA GLY A 483 27.77 7.04 56.40
C GLY A 483 26.72 6.58 57.43
N THR A 484 25.85 5.65 57.09
CA THR A 484 24.89 5.05 58.03
C THR A 484 25.57 4.23 59.11
N TRP A 485 26.65 3.54 58.81
CA TRP A 485 27.47 2.82 59.78
C TRP A 485 28.11 3.77 60.78
N PHE A 486 28.73 4.86 60.36
CA PHE A 486 29.31 5.87 61.24
C PHE A 486 28.25 6.58 62.11
N ALA A 487 27.09 6.96 61.50
CA ALA A 487 25.99 7.55 62.26
C ALA A 487 25.42 6.65 63.35
N ARG A 488 25.48 5.31 63.17
CA ARG A 488 25.05 4.30 64.17
C ARG A 488 26.13 4.05 65.23
N ARG A 489 27.39 4.30 64.95
CA ARG A 489 28.51 4.06 65.91
C ARG A 489 28.72 5.23 66.87
N GLY A 490 28.23 6.41 66.53
CA GLY A 490 28.32 7.64 67.36
C GLY A 490 27.16 7.81 68.37
N ARG A 491 26.24 6.83 68.41
CA ARG A 491 25.17 6.72 69.41
C ARG A 491 25.39 5.44 70.19
#